data_2192eb270bc7a234899b1489d2c249d8
#
_entry.id   2192eb270bc7a234899b1489d2c249d8
#
_cell.length_a   1.000
_cell.length_b   1.000
_cell.length_c   1.000
_cell.angle_alpha   90.00
_cell.angle_beta   90.00
_cell.angle_gamma   90.00
#
_symmetry.space_group_name_H-M   'P 1'
#
loop_
_entity.id
_entity.type
_entity.pdbx_description
1 polymer ?
#
loop_
_entity_poly.entity_id
_entity_poly.type
_entity_poly.pdbx_seq_one_letter_code
_entity_poly.pdbx_strand_id
1 'polypeptide(L)'
;STGAGSPPAFEAAAAGGKINQVIYHSNATMSQMSSASFAAISGYSVAITPSASNSRIFLTYYLSVGLNQDSYAFFQAFRGTTKIQSQNNASSRIGCTVSHSRNSGSTASDQTMTVCFNIVDSPNTTNEVTYTVKAATASGSTITFNKTANDSDNGNTARPTSGITAMEILA
;
A
#
# COMPACT_ATOMS: atom_id res chain seq x y z
N SER A 1 29.73 24.80 -38.79
CA SER A 1 29.44 26.22 -38.76
C SER A 1 27.99 26.44 -39.13
N THR A 2 27.13 26.51 -38.15
CA THR A 2 25.75 26.97 -38.31
C THR A 2 25.76 28.45 -38.53
N GLY A 3 25.26 28.90 -39.70
CA GLY A 3 25.25 30.30 -40.11
C GLY A 3 24.61 31.20 -39.07
N ALA A 4 25.19 32.40 -38.92
CA ALA A 4 24.67 33.47 -38.06
C ALA A 4 23.24 33.80 -38.53
N GLY A 5 22.24 33.50 -37.67
CA GLY A 5 20.88 33.92 -37.94
C GLY A 5 19.76 33.00 -37.41
N SER A 6 20.05 31.81 -36.97
CA SER A 6 19.00 30.98 -36.31
C SER A 6 18.98 31.21 -34.82
N PRO A 7 17.85 31.60 -34.22
CA PRO A 7 17.74 31.67 -32.75
C PRO A 7 18.07 30.28 -32.18
N PRO A 8 18.65 30.20 -30.99
CA PRO A 8 18.87 28.92 -30.33
C PRO A 8 17.51 28.21 -30.17
N ALA A 9 17.38 27.04 -30.78
CA ALA A 9 16.23 26.20 -30.54
C ALA A 9 16.38 25.59 -29.15
N PHE A 10 15.47 25.94 -28.26
CA PHE A 10 15.31 25.17 -27.01
C PHE A 10 14.70 23.84 -27.41
N GLU A 11 15.46 22.77 -27.33
CA GLU A 11 14.88 21.43 -27.42
C GLU A 11 13.86 21.26 -26.30
N ALA A 12 12.67 20.80 -26.64
CA ALA A 12 11.72 20.42 -25.62
C ALA A 12 12.37 19.34 -24.72
N ALA A 13 12.44 19.58 -23.44
CA ALA A 13 12.95 18.59 -22.50
C ALA A 13 12.23 17.26 -22.77
N ALA A 14 12.98 16.17 -22.92
CA ALA A 14 12.42 14.86 -23.09
C ALA A 14 11.35 14.62 -22.01
N ALA A 15 10.11 14.34 -22.43
CA ALA A 15 8.96 14.22 -21.55
C ALA A 15 8.96 12.84 -20.85
N GLY A 16 10.06 12.49 -20.19
CA GLY A 16 10.18 11.26 -19.45
C GLY A 16 10.33 11.52 -17.95
N GLY A 17 9.62 10.75 -17.13
CA GLY A 17 9.84 10.73 -15.69
C GLY A 17 9.20 11.86 -14.88
N LYS A 18 8.25 12.60 -15.43
CA LYS A 18 7.49 13.62 -14.67
C LYS A 18 6.38 12.98 -13.87
N ILE A 19 6.28 13.36 -12.58
CA ILE A 19 5.07 13.10 -11.79
C ILE A 19 3.97 13.99 -12.37
N ASN A 20 2.92 13.37 -12.90
CA ASN A 20 1.80 14.06 -13.55
C ASN A 20 0.66 14.34 -12.57
N GLN A 21 0.36 13.38 -11.70
CA GLN A 21 -0.64 13.53 -10.65
C GLN A 21 -0.25 12.73 -9.41
N VAL A 22 -0.73 13.19 -8.27
CA VAL A 22 -0.59 12.53 -6.98
C VAL A 22 -1.95 12.47 -6.32
N ILE A 23 -2.39 11.27 -5.97
CA ILE A 23 -3.63 11.04 -5.23
C ILE A 23 -3.26 10.39 -3.91
N TYR A 24 -3.71 10.99 -2.82
CA TYR A 24 -3.50 10.49 -1.47
C TYR A 24 -4.83 10.16 -0.81
N HIS A 25 -4.94 8.98 -0.25
CA HIS A 25 -6.06 8.54 0.55
C HIS A 25 -5.60 8.27 1.99
N SER A 26 -6.14 9.03 2.93
CA SER A 26 -5.94 8.84 4.37
C SER A 26 -7.08 8.03 4.96
N ASN A 27 -6.78 7.11 5.84
CA ASN A 27 -7.77 6.33 6.58
C ASN A 27 -7.49 6.41 8.09
N ALA A 28 -8.44 6.95 8.84
CA ALA A 28 -8.45 7.00 10.30
C ALA A 28 -9.48 6.03 10.92
N THR A 29 -10.24 5.31 10.09
CA THR A 29 -11.26 4.38 10.58
C THR A 29 -10.60 3.18 11.24
N MET A 30 -10.93 2.95 12.49
CA MET A 30 -10.50 1.77 13.22
C MET A 30 -11.28 0.54 12.75
N SER A 31 -10.56 -0.54 12.48
CA SER A 31 -11.17 -1.81 12.06
C SER A 31 -10.35 -3.00 12.56
N GLN A 32 -10.88 -4.19 12.36
CA GLN A 32 -10.17 -5.44 12.66
C GLN A 32 -10.60 -6.55 11.71
N MET A 33 -9.74 -7.53 11.56
CA MET A 33 -10.03 -8.74 10.79
C MET A 33 -9.33 -9.96 11.38
N SER A 34 -9.92 -11.14 11.14
CA SER A 34 -9.36 -12.43 11.58
C SER A 34 -9.47 -13.50 10.47
N SER A 35 -9.42 -13.08 9.22
CA SER A 35 -9.53 -13.99 8.06
C SER A 35 -8.20 -14.69 7.77
N ALA A 36 -8.20 -15.99 7.66
CA ALA A 36 -7.08 -16.79 7.17
C ALA A 36 -6.90 -16.70 5.63
N SER A 37 -7.90 -16.18 4.93
CA SER A 37 -7.83 -15.89 3.48
C SER A 37 -7.69 -14.39 3.25
N PHE A 38 -6.98 -14.00 2.20
CA PHE A 38 -6.80 -12.59 1.86
C PHE A 38 -8.14 -11.90 1.59
N ALA A 39 -8.51 -10.98 2.44
CA ALA A 39 -9.72 -10.17 2.36
C ALA A 39 -9.37 -8.69 2.30
N ALA A 40 -10.22 -7.90 1.62
CA ALA A 40 -10.05 -6.46 1.53
C ALA A 40 -10.15 -5.80 2.92
N ILE A 41 -9.28 -4.84 3.16
CA ILE A 41 -9.32 -4.01 4.36
C ILE A 41 -10.18 -2.79 4.02
N SER A 42 -11.23 -2.56 4.78
CA SER A 42 -12.16 -1.43 4.55
C SER A 42 -11.42 -0.09 4.60
N GLY A 43 -11.64 0.76 3.59
CA GLY A 43 -11.01 2.09 3.50
C GLY A 43 -9.54 2.09 3.06
N TYR A 44 -9.00 0.96 2.58
CA TYR A 44 -7.62 0.88 2.09
C TYR A 44 -7.57 0.69 0.57
N SER A 45 -8.09 1.68 -0.13
CA SER A 45 -8.05 1.73 -1.60
C SER A 45 -7.79 3.15 -2.09
N VAL A 46 -7.19 3.26 -3.27
CA VAL A 46 -7.00 4.52 -3.99
C VAL A 46 -7.30 4.29 -5.46
N ALA A 47 -8.06 5.18 -6.07
CA ALA A 47 -8.35 5.16 -7.50
C ALA A 47 -7.54 6.24 -8.21
N ILE A 48 -7.05 5.94 -9.42
CA ILE A 48 -6.31 6.87 -10.26
C ILE A 48 -6.65 6.60 -11.72
N THR A 49 -6.80 7.67 -12.52
CA THR A 49 -7.02 7.60 -13.95
C THR A 49 -5.74 8.02 -14.67
N PRO A 50 -4.96 7.07 -15.23
CA PRO A 50 -3.73 7.42 -15.95
C PRO A 50 -4.01 8.30 -17.16
N SER A 51 -3.19 9.32 -17.38
CA SER A 51 -3.32 10.22 -18.53
C SER A 51 -2.79 9.62 -19.83
N ALA A 52 -1.92 8.61 -19.74
CA ALA A 52 -1.39 7.88 -20.89
C ALA A 52 -1.33 6.38 -20.59
N SER A 53 -1.53 5.54 -21.62
CA SER A 53 -1.53 4.09 -21.48
C SER A 53 -0.17 3.50 -21.09
N ASN A 54 0.93 4.20 -21.38
CA ASN A 54 2.29 3.83 -21.00
C ASN A 54 2.74 4.44 -19.67
N SER A 55 1.89 5.20 -18.98
CA SER A 55 2.18 5.72 -17.64
C SER A 55 2.44 4.58 -16.64
N ARG A 56 3.33 4.86 -15.69
CA ARG A 56 3.59 3.98 -14.55
C ARG A 56 2.99 4.60 -13.30
N ILE A 57 2.44 3.75 -12.43
CA ILE A 57 1.89 4.19 -11.15
C ILE A 57 2.81 3.75 -10.01
N PHE A 58 3.38 4.71 -9.31
CA PHE A 58 4.13 4.47 -8.08
C PHE A 58 3.18 4.57 -6.89
N LEU A 59 3.11 3.49 -6.13
CA LEU A 59 2.24 3.34 -4.97
C LEU A 59 3.10 3.28 -3.70
N THR A 60 2.72 4.05 -2.71
CA THR A 60 3.25 3.95 -1.35
C THR A 60 2.13 3.61 -0.40
N TYR A 61 2.31 2.55 0.36
CA TYR A 61 1.41 2.13 1.42
C TYR A 61 2.06 2.34 2.78
N TYR A 62 1.35 2.92 3.72
CA TYR A 62 1.67 2.83 5.13
C TYR A 62 0.42 2.46 5.91
N LEU A 63 0.51 1.38 6.66
CA LEU A 63 -0.60 0.77 7.37
C LEU A 63 -0.23 0.70 8.85
N SER A 64 -1.00 1.35 9.69
CA SER A 64 -0.85 1.22 11.14
C SER A 64 -1.59 -0.01 11.62
N VAL A 65 -0.85 -0.98 12.12
CA VAL A 65 -1.34 -2.33 12.44
C VAL A 65 -1.06 -2.64 13.90
N GLY A 66 -2.05 -3.12 14.61
CA GLY A 66 -1.91 -3.76 15.92
C GLY A 66 -2.06 -5.27 15.79
N LEU A 67 -1.23 -6.01 16.50
CA LEU A 67 -1.28 -7.47 16.54
C LEU A 67 -1.34 -7.95 17.98
N ASN A 68 -2.14 -8.96 18.24
CA ASN A 68 -2.05 -9.71 19.49
C ASN A 68 -0.75 -10.52 19.55
N GLN A 69 -0.44 -11.03 20.72
CA GLN A 69 0.67 -11.95 20.93
C GLN A 69 0.61 -13.14 19.96
N ASP A 70 1.77 -13.61 19.48
CA ASP A 70 1.92 -14.74 18.57
C ASP A 70 1.05 -14.66 17.30
N SER A 71 0.89 -13.43 16.79
CA SER A 71 0.08 -13.16 15.62
C SER A 71 0.92 -12.89 14.38
N TYR A 72 0.35 -13.22 13.22
CA TYR A 72 0.96 -13.03 11.91
C TYR A 72 -0.01 -12.30 11.01
N ALA A 73 0.48 -11.28 10.31
CA ALA A 73 -0.24 -10.53 9.32
C ALA A 73 0.48 -10.62 7.97
N PHE A 74 -0.26 -10.91 6.92
CA PHE A 74 0.21 -11.00 5.55
C PHE A 74 -0.55 -10.00 4.70
N PHE A 75 0.14 -9.27 3.84
CA PHE A 75 -0.46 -8.23 3.00
C PHE A 75 -0.15 -8.49 1.54
N GLN A 76 -1.14 -8.28 0.68
CA GLN A 76 -1.04 -8.34 -0.77
C GLN A 76 -1.65 -7.11 -1.40
N ALA A 77 -0.95 -6.51 -2.37
CA ALA A 77 -1.49 -5.41 -3.16
C ALA A 77 -2.22 -5.94 -4.42
N PHE A 78 -3.27 -5.24 -4.79
CA PHE A 78 -4.11 -5.57 -5.94
C PHE A 78 -4.38 -4.33 -6.79
N ARG A 79 -4.45 -4.52 -8.11
CA ARG A 79 -5.11 -3.63 -9.06
C ARG A 79 -6.42 -4.28 -9.47
N GLY A 80 -7.54 -3.75 -9.01
CA GLY A 80 -8.84 -4.41 -9.17
C GLY A 80 -8.81 -5.82 -8.57
N THR A 81 -8.94 -6.84 -9.41
CA THR A 81 -8.86 -8.26 -9.01
C THR A 81 -7.47 -8.86 -9.20
N THR A 82 -6.57 -8.18 -9.90
CA THR A 82 -5.23 -8.69 -10.21
C THR A 82 -4.26 -8.43 -9.06
N LYS A 83 -3.68 -9.50 -8.55
CA LYS A 83 -2.59 -9.42 -7.56
C LYS A 83 -1.33 -8.85 -8.22
N ILE A 84 -0.73 -7.83 -7.63
CA ILE A 84 0.48 -7.19 -8.13
C ILE A 84 1.62 -7.31 -7.11
N GLN A 85 2.84 -7.53 -7.62
CA GLN A 85 4.10 -7.56 -6.86
C GLN A 85 4.02 -8.38 -5.56
N SER A 86 3.58 -9.62 -5.66
CA SER A 86 3.45 -10.53 -4.53
C SER A 86 4.00 -11.90 -4.89
N GLN A 87 4.64 -12.56 -3.93
CA GLN A 87 5.12 -13.93 -4.08
C GLN A 87 3.94 -14.92 -4.16
N ASN A 88 4.22 -16.09 -4.72
CA ASN A 88 3.31 -17.23 -4.67
C ASN A 88 3.52 -18.03 -3.38
N ASN A 89 2.49 -18.79 -3.00
CA ASN A 89 2.63 -19.75 -1.91
C ASN A 89 3.71 -20.79 -2.24
N ALA A 90 4.46 -21.20 -1.23
CA ALA A 90 5.46 -22.26 -1.34
C ALA A 90 5.25 -23.28 -0.22
N SER A 91 4.59 -24.39 -0.53
CA SER A 91 4.11 -25.36 0.45
C SER A 91 3.15 -24.67 1.45
N SER A 92 3.38 -24.76 2.75
CA SER A 92 2.60 -24.09 3.80
C SER A 92 2.94 -22.60 4.00
N ARG A 93 3.96 -22.08 3.29
CA ARG A 93 4.36 -20.68 3.38
C ARG A 93 3.44 -19.80 2.55
N ILE A 94 2.91 -18.75 3.17
CA ILE A 94 1.96 -17.83 2.55
C ILE A 94 2.72 -16.83 1.67
N GLY A 95 2.39 -16.78 0.38
CA GLY A 95 2.92 -15.77 -0.55
C GLY A 95 2.24 -14.43 -0.30
N CYS A 96 3.03 -13.37 -0.12
CA CYS A 96 2.55 -12.03 0.17
C CYS A 96 3.48 -10.97 -0.42
N THR A 97 3.04 -9.71 -0.43
CA THR A 97 3.88 -8.55 -0.76
C THR A 97 4.77 -8.21 0.43
N VAL A 98 4.17 -8.17 1.62
CA VAL A 98 4.87 -7.91 2.88
C VAL A 98 4.17 -8.69 3.98
N SER A 99 4.92 -9.11 4.98
CA SER A 99 4.38 -9.74 6.18
C SER A 99 4.90 -9.05 7.43
N HIS A 100 4.12 -9.14 8.46
CA HIS A 100 4.52 -8.72 9.79
C HIS A 100 4.12 -9.80 10.79
N SER A 101 5.00 -10.08 11.73
CA SER A 101 4.74 -11.03 12.80
C SER A 101 5.12 -10.44 14.14
N ARG A 102 4.45 -10.91 15.16
CA ARG A 102 4.72 -10.55 16.51
C ARG A 102 4.83 -11.78 17.38
N ASN A 103 5.99 -11.96 17.99
CA ASN A 103 6.27 -13.03 18.93
C ASN A 103 5.97 -12.59 20.38
N SER A 104 5.88 -13.55 21.27
CA SER A 104 5.47 -13.38 22.67
C SER A 104 6.26 -12.33 23.45
N GLY A 105 5.52 -11.47 24.10
CA GLY A 105 5.95 -10.53 25.11
C GLY A 105 4.70 -9.99 25.76
N SER A 106 4.60 -10.04 27.07
CA SER A 106 3.35 -9.94 27.81
C SER A 106 2.61 -8.60 27.74
N THR A 107 3.23 -7.52 27.27
CA THR A 107 2.60 -6.17 27.25
C THR A 107 2.38 -5.63 25.85
N ALA A 108 2.51 -6.44 24.91
CA ALA A 108 2.67 -6.00 23.55
C ALA A 108 1.34 -5.74 22.80
N SER A 109 0.15 -6.01 23.35
CA SER A 109 -1.15 -5.65 22.77
C SER A 109 -1.42 -4.14 22.70
N ASP A 110 -0.63 -3.34 23.40
CA ASP A 110 -0.72 -1.87 23.41
C ASP A 110 0.18 -1.20 22.34
N GLN A 111 0.78 -1.98 21.45
CA GLN A 111 1.65 -1.47 20.40
C GLN A 111 0.96 -1.46 19.06
N THR A 112 1.22 -0.41 18.28
CA THR A 112 0.99 -0.39 16.83
C THR A 112 2.32 -0.40 16.11
N MET A 113 2.31 -0.98 14.92
CA MET A 113 3.46 -1.04 14.05
C MET A 113 3.07 -0.51 12.67
N THR A 114 4.00 0.13 12.01
CA THR A 114 3.76 0.61 10.66
C THR A 114 4.29 -0.40 9.66
N VAL A 115 3.41 -0.92 8.83
CA VAL A 115 3.75 -1.74 7.67
C VAL A 115 3.82 -0.82 6.46
N CYS A 116 5.03 -0.63 5.93
CA CYS A 116 5.28 0.21 4.76
C CYS A 116 5.80 -0.64 3.60
N PHE A 117 5.31 -0.36 2.40
CA PHE A 117 5.85 -0.92 1.18
C PHE A 117 5.52 -0.05 -0.04
N ASN A 118 6.34 -0.19 -1.08
CA ASN A 118 6.19 0.55 -2.33
C ASN A 118 6.04 -0.42 -3.50
N ILE A 119 5.28 -0.01 -4.50
CA ILE A 119 5.04 -0.77 -5.71
C ILE A 119 5.14 0.17 -6.91
N VAL A 120 5.69 -0.32 -8.01
CA VAL A 120 5.55 0.30 -9.32
C VAL A 120 4.73 -0.64 -10.20
N ASP A 121 3.62 -0.14 -10.73
CA ASP A 121 2.73 -0.88 -11.62
C ASP A 121 2.64 -0.19 -12.98
N SER A 122 2.39 -0.98 -14.03
CA SER A 122 2.11 -0.51 -15.38
C SER A 122 0.71 -0.98 -15.76
N PRO A 123 -0.32 -0.16 -15.55
CA PRO A 123 -1.71 -0.57 -15.77
C PRO A 123 -2.07 -0.74 -17.25
N ASN A 124 -1.30 -0.14 -18.15
CA ASN A 124 -1.48 -0.17 -19.61
C ASN A 124 -2.90 0.27 -20.04
N THR A 125 -3.43 1.29 -19.42
CA THR A 125 -4.77 1.83 -19.71
C THR A 125 -4.87 3.30 -19.32
N THR A 126 -5.80 4.01 -19.93
CA THR A 126 -6.24 5.35 -19.56
C THR A 126 -7.59 5.33 -18.80
N ASN A 127 -8.17 4.16 -18.58
CA ASN A 127 -9.35 4.03 -17.71
C ASN A 127 -8.93 4.10 -16.23
N GLU A 128 -9.86 4.50 -15.39
CA GLU A 128 -9.65 4.48 -13.94
C GLU A 128 -9.26 3.07 -13.46
N VAL A 129 -8.24 3.01 -12.64
CA VAL A 129 -7.80 1.79 -11.96
C VAL A 129 -7.83 2.00 -10.45
N THR A 130 -8.32 1.01 -9.73
CA THR A 130 -8.37 1.03 -8.25
C THR A 130 -7.31 0.09 -7.70
N TYR A 131 -6.46 0.62 -6.83
CA TYR A 131 -5.48 -0.13 -6.08
C TYR A 131 -5.97 -0.36 -4.65
N THR A 132 -5.85 -1.60 -4.19
CA THR A 132 -6.29 -2.00 -2.84
C THR A 132 -5.20 -2.82 -2.16
N VAL A 133 -5.27 -2.88 -0.83
CA VAL A 133 -4.51 -3.86 -0.07
C VAL A 133 -5.47 -4.86 0.57
N LYS A 134 -5.11 -6.14 0.49
CA LYS A 134 -5.79 -7.22 1.19
C LYS A 134 -4.87 -7.78 2.27
N ALA A 135 -5.46 -8.23 3.36
CA ALA A 135 -4.72 -8.88 4.43
C ALA A 135 -5.28 -10.26 4.74
N ALA A 136 -4.41 -11.10 5.29
CA ALA A 136 -4.75 -12.38 5.89
C ALA A 136 -3.99 -12.55 7.20
N THR A 137 -4.50 -13.39 8.10
CA THR A 137 -3.81 -13.75 9.34
C THR A 137 -3.51 -15.24 9.37
N ALA A 138 -2.61 -15.66 10.23
CA ALA A 138 -2.57 -17.06 10.63
C ALA A 138 -3.86 -17.43 11.40
N SER A 139 -4.22 -18.71 11.40
CA SER A 139 -5.44 -19.20 12.06
C SER A 139 -5.51 -18.74 13.51
N GLY A 140 -6.66 -18.17 13.90
CA GLY A 140 -6.91 -17.70 15.26
C GLY A 140 -6.34 -16.33 15.62
N SER A 141 -5.56 -15.70 14.74
CA SER A 141 -5.01 -14.36 14.96
C SER A 141 -6.00 -13.27 14.56
N THR A 142 -5.83 -12.08 15.15
CA THR A 142 -6.58 -10.87 14.78
C THR A 142 -5.59 -9.76 14.45
N ILE A 143 -5.84 -9.09 13.33
CA ILE A 143 -5.16 -7.84 12.94
C ILE A 143 -6.11 -6.70 13.26
N THR A 144 -5.62 -5.66 13.93
CA THR A 144 -6.34 -4.39 14.08
C THR A 144 -5.69 -3.33 13.20
N PHE A 145 -6.48 -2.39 12.69
CA PHE A 145 -6.03 -1.28 11.88
C PHE A 145 -6.38 0.04 12.56
N ASN A 146 -5.43 0.97 12.56
CA ASN A 146 -5.53 2.30 13.15
C ASN A 146 -5.86 2.29 14.65
N LYS A 147 -5.51 1.21 15.31
CA LYS A 147 -5.58 1.07 16.78
C LYS A 147 -4.66 -0.04 17.26
N THR A 148 -4.35 -0.02 18.54
CA THR A 148 -3.69 -1.14 19.22
C THR A 148 -4.62 -2.36 19.27
N ALA A 149 -4.07 -3.55 19.45
CA ALA A 149 -4.88 -4.76 19.57
C ALA A 149 -5.75 -4.73 20.82
N ASN A 150 -5.26 -4.15 21.90
CA ASN A 150 -5.98 -4.03 23.17
C ASN A 150 -7.01 -2.89 23.20
N ASP A 151 -6.78 -1.79 22.50
CA ASP A 151 -7.66 -0.60 22.38
C ASP A 151 -8.34 -0.18 23.71
N SER A 152 -7.67 -0.37 24.84
CA SER A 152 -8.17 0.03 26.17
C SER A 152 -7.99 1.54 26.37
N ASP A 153 -8.86 2.13 27.20
CA ASP A 153 -8.78 3.56 27.51
C ASP A 153 -7.68 3.82 28.57
N ASN A 154 -6.45 3.93 28.08
CA ASN A 154 -5.29 4.30 28.89
C ASN A 154 -4.23 5.02 28.04
N GLY A 155 -3.27 5.68 28.70
CA GLY A 155 -2.24 6.48 28.04
C GLY A 155 -1.19 5.69 27.25
N ASN A 156 -1.21 4.36 27.28
CA ASN A 156 -0.28 3.49 26.55
C ASN A 156 -0.84 3.01 25.21
N THR A 157 -2.14 3.22 24.95
CA THR A 157 -2.78 2.83 23.69
C THR A 157 -2.79 3.97 22.69
N ALA A 158 -2.69 3.67 21.41
CA ALA A 158 -2.64 4.64 20.34
C ALA A 158 -3.69 4.38 19.26
N ARG A 159 -4.17 5.45 18.64
CA ARG A 159 -5.09 5.45 17.50
C ARG A 159 -4.47 6.21 16.33
N PRO A 160 -3.50 5.63 15.64
CA PRO A 160 -2.83 6.24 14.51
C PRO A 160 -3.71 6.19 13.25
N THR A 161 -3.20 6.81 12.17
CA THR A 161 -3.82 6.77 10.84
C THR A 161 -2.98 5.91 9.90
N SER A 162 -3.57 5.55 8.78
CA SER A 162 -2.91 4.88 7.65
C SER A 162 -3.15 5.66 6.35
N GLY A 163 -2.44 5.33 5.30
CA GLY A 163 -2.66 5.98 4.01
C GLY A 163 -2.06 5.23 2.83
N ILE A 164 -2.56 5.60 1.66
CA ILE A 164 -2.09 5.13 0.36
C ILE A 164 -1.86 6.34 -0.52
N THR A 165 -0.70 6.40 -1.17
CA THR A 165 -0.42 7.39 -2.20
C THR A 165 -0.27 6.69 -3.54
N ALA A 166 -0.93 7.20 -4.58
CA ALA A 166 -0.72 6.82 -5.96
C ALA A 166 -0.15 8.01 -6.72
N MET A 167 0.99 7.83 -7.39
CA MET A 167 1.65 8.84 -8.22
C MET A 167 1.76 8.34 -9.65
N GLU A 168 1.24 9.10 -10.60
CA GLU A 168 1.44 8.82 -12.01
C GLU A 168 2.78 9.38 -12.47
N ILE A 169 3.58 8.51 -13.07
CA ILE A 169 4.86 8.84 -13.71
C ILE A 169 4.67 8.67 -15.21
N LEU A 170 4.82 9.76 -15.95
CA LEU A 170 4.81 9.73 -17.40
C LEU A 170 6.08 9.03 -17.93
N ALA A 171 5.91 8.16 -18.93
CA ALA A 171 7.02 7.50 -19.62
C ALA A 171 7.63 8.39 -20.71
#